data_e10556c230174b1244821670a749ac48
#
_entry.id   e10556c230174b1244821670a749ac48
#
_cell.length_a   1.000
_cell.length_b   1.000
_cell.length_c   1.000
_cell.angle_alpha   90.00
_cell.angle_beta   90.00
_cell.angle_gamma   90.00
#
_symmetry.space_group_name_H-M   'P 1'
#
loop_
_entity.id
_entity.type
_entity.pdbx_description
1 polymer ?
#
loop_
_entity_poly.entity_id
_entity_poly.type
_entity_poly.pdbx_seq_one_letter_code
_entity_poly.pdbx_strand_id
1 'polypeptide(L)'
;MKKQISLALAGVMALSLAACGGSASTATSTSEAASTAESTEASSAASTEAAAAGDVLDQAAAAAFAQDVTLTMWGAEEDQDLLREISDKFIEKYGNYGGKITINLGTQSESTAKDTVLTDPTAAADVYAFADDQLNELVKAGALQEVQLNADDIKSRNTPASVDAATVDGKLYAYPLTADNGYFMFYDKSFFTEDDVKSLDTMMDKAAAAG
;
A
#
# COMPACT_ATOMS: atom_id res chain seq x y z
N MET A 1 -10.37 6.40 -26.49
CA MET A 1 -11.13 7.37 -25.71
C MET A 1 -10.75 7.22 -24.24
N LYS A 2 -9.51 7.60 -23.89
CA LYS A 2 -8.91 7.44 -22.54
C LYS A 2 -8.59 8.81 -21.91
N LYS A 3 -9.55 9.73 -21.89
CA LYS A 3 -9.34 11.03 -21.26
C LYS A 3 -10.66 11.48 -20.69
N GLN A 4 -10.94 11.30 -19.42
CA GLN A 4 -11.92 12.06 -18.65
C GLN A 4 -12.09 11.62 -17.18
N ILE A 5 -11.24 10.78 -16.60
CA ILE A 5 -11.42 10.40 -15.19
C ILE A 5 -10.70 11.36 -14.21
N SER A 6 -9.80 12.21 -14.71
CA SER A 6 -8.97 13.06 -13.84
C SER A 6 -9.63 14.38 -13.36
N LEU A 7 -10.87 14.69 -13.71
CA LEU A 7 -11.46 16.00 -13.42
C LEU A 7 -12.55 16.00 -12.34
N ALA A 8 -12.97 14.87 -11.82
CA ALA A 8 -14.08 14.81 -10.85
C ALA A 8 -13.64 14.85 -9.37
N LEU A 9 -12.33 14.75 -9.07
CA LEU A 9 -11.86 14.69 -7.68
C LEU A 9 -11.52 16.05 -7.05
N ALA A 10 -11.59 17.13 -7.79
CA ALA A 10 -11.24 18.48 -7.31
C ALA A 10 -12.40 19.26 -6.67
N GLY A 11 -13.61 18.71 -6.63
CA GLY A 11 -14.85 19.44 -6.26
C GLY A 11 -15.36 19.30 -4.82
N VAL A 12 -14.78 18.44 -3.99
CA VAL A 12 -15.35 18.11 -2.66
C VAL A 12 -14.65 18.79 -1.47
N MET A 13 -13.59 19.58 -1.68
CA MET A 13 -12.83 20.21 -0.57
C MET A 13 -13.33 21.58 -0.10
N ALA A 14 -14.53 22.03 -0.45
CA ALA A 14 -14.96 23.42 -0.17
C ALA A 14 -16.12 23.60 0.82
N LEU A 15 -16.49 22.61 1.65
CA LEU A 15 -17.67 22.77 2.52
C LEU A 15 -17.51 22.20 3.95
N SER A 16 -16.44 22.57 4.67
CA SER A 16 -16.43 22.32 6.12
C SER A 16 -15.58 23.32 6.92
N LEU A 17 -15.91 24.62 6.80
CA LEU A 17 -15.40 25.66 7.68
C LEU A 17 -16.53 26.61 8.10
N ALA A 18 -17.44 26.13 8.94
CA ALA A 18 -18.31 27.01 9.71
C ALA A 18 -18.92 26.22 10.88
N ALA A 19 -18.28 26.25 12.04
CA ALA A 19 -18.91 26.36 13.36
C ALA A 19 -17.90 26.02 14.47
N CYS A 20 -17.29 27.03 15.03
CA CYS A 20 -17.01 27.07 16.46
C CYS A 20 -16.72 28.51 16.87
N GLY A 21 -17.71 29.12 17.45
CA GLY A 21 -17.64 30.42 18.12
C GLY A 21 -18.09 30.31 19.57
N GLY A 22 -17.18 30.71 20.51
CA GLY A 22 -17.48 31.34 21.79
C GLY A 22 -17.84 30.42 22.97
N SER A 23 -17.24 30.41 24.11
CA SER A 23 -16.93 31.46 25.07
C SER A 23 -16.21 30.92 26.29
N ALA A 24 -15.38 31.75 26.87
CA ALA A 24 -14.61 31.56 28.08
C ALA A 24 -15.46 31.50 29.37
N SER A 25 -14.98 30.81 30.42
CA SER A 25 -14.85 31.33 31.78
C SER A 25 -14.24 30.32 32.78
N THR A 26 -13.09 30.66 33.26
CA THR A 26 -12.56 30.76 34.64
C THR A 26 -12.85 29.70 35.72
N ALA A 27 -11.77 29.11 36.16
CA ALA A 27 -11.25 29.09 37.55
C ALA A 27 -11.50 27.90 38.48
N THR A 28 -10.38 27.37 38.92
CA THR A 28 -9.93 27.08 40.29
C THR A 28 -10.10 25.69 40.88
N SER A 29 -8.95 25.02 40.93
CA SER A 29 -8.33 24.19 42.00
C SER A 29 -9.15 23.14 42.76
N THR A 30 -8.66 21.95 42.86
CA THR A 30 -7.93 21.32 43.95
C THR A 30 -8.02 19.78 43.87
N SER A 31 -6.86 19.16 43.81
CA SER A 31 -6.36 17.99 44.56
C SER A 31 -7.11 16.66 44.63
N GLU A 32 -6.32 15.67 44.26
CA GLU A 32 -6.16 14.33 44.84
C GLU A 32 -7.05 13.16 44.36
N ALA A 33 -6.31 12.23 43.89
CA ALA A 33 -6.27 10.80 44.14
C ALA A 33 -6.80 9.85 43.06
N ALA A 34 -5.79 9.24 42.45
CA ALA A 34 -5.62 7.79 42.20
C ALA A 34 -6.53 7.03 41.27
N SER A 35 -5.87 6.59 40.20
CA SER A 35 -5.87 5.20 39.70
C SER A 35 -7.13 4.62 39.05
N THR A 36 -6.89 4.13 37.86
CA THR A 36 -7.72 3.26 37.02
C THR A 36 -8.62 3.95 35.99
N ALA A 37 -8.04 4.29 34.85
CA ALA A 37 -8.75 4.36 33.57
C ALA A 37 -7.76 4.53 32.40
N GLU A 38 -6.95 3.51 32.14
CA GLU A 38 -6.07 3.46 30.97
C GLU A 38 -6.30 2.12 30.25
N SER A 39 -7.42 1.99 29.57
CA SER A 39 -7.68 0.93 28.59
C SER A 39 -8.86 1.22 27.64
N THR A 40 -9.58 2.33 27.82
CA THR A 40 -10.81 2.56 27.03
C THR A 40 -10.65 3.63 25.95
N GLU A 41 -9.67 4.50 26.05
CA GLU A 41 -9.49 5.58 25.06
C GLU A 41 -8.78 5.13 23.77
N ALA A 42 -7.82 4.20 23.86
CA ALA A 42 -7.13 3.68 22.67
C ALA A 42 -8.06 2.85 21.76
N SER A 43 -9.02 2.12 22.36
CA SER A 43 -10.01 1.35 21.61
C SER A 43 -11.08 2.23 20.95
N SER A 44 -11.42 3.35 21.59
CA SER A 44 -12.41 4.30 21.04
C SER A 44 -11.84 5.15 19.90
N ALA A 45 -10.57 5.58 20.01
CA ALA A 45 -9.90 6.35 18.95
C ALA A 45 -9.68 5.47 17.69
N ALA A 46 -9.18 4.25 17.88
CA ALA A 46 -9.00 3.32 16.76
C ALA A 46 -10.31 2.93 16.07
N SER A 47 -11.41 2.77 16.84
CA SER A 47 -12.72 2.48 16.24
C SER A 47 -13.31 3.68 15.50
N THR A 48 -13.07 4.90 15.97
CA THR A 48 -13.56 6.12 15.32
C THR A 48 -12.78 6.42 14.05
N GLU A 49 -11.48 6.17 14.05
CA GLU A 49 -10.62 6.36 12.87
C GLU A 49 -10.89 5.31 11.80
N ALA A 50 -11.08 4.06 12.18
CA ALA A 50 -11.47 2.99 11.26
C ALA A 50 -12.88 3.19 10.67
N ALA A 51 -13.83 3.73 11.44
CA ALA A 51 -15.16 4.08 10.95
C ALA A 51 -15.13 5.27 9.99
N ALA A 52 -14.32 6.30 10.28
CA ALA A 52 -14.14 7.44 9.37
C ALA A 52 -13.43 7.04 8.08
N ALA A 53 -12.46 6.13 8.15
CA ALA A 53 -11.77 5.59 6.98
C ALA A 53 -12.70 4.74 6.10
N GLY A 54 -13.59 3.95 6.68
CA GLY A 54 -14.62 3.20 5.95
C GLY A 54 -15.59 4.11 5.21
N ASP A 55 -16.02 5.19 5.83
CA ASP A 55 -16.94 6.17 5.22
C ASP A 55 -16.31 6.89 4.01
N VAL A 56 -15.04 7.25 4.10
CA VAL A 56 -14.28 7.87 2.97
C VAL A 56 -14.12 6.90 1.81
N LEU A 57 -13.81 5.63 2.08
CA LEU A 57 -13.68 4.60 1.04
C LEU A 57 -15.02 4.31 0.37
N ASP A 58 -16.10 4.23 1.13
CA ASP A 58 -17.43 3.98 0.60
C ASP A 58 -17.92 5.15 -0.27
N GLN A 59 -17.63 6.40 0.12
CA GLN A 59 -17.92 7.58 -0.70
C GLN A 59 -17.09 7.59 -1.99
N ALA A 60 -15.80 7.28 -1.92
CA ALA A 60 -14.94 7.18 -3.09
C ALA A 60 -15.40 6.07 -4.03
N ALA A 61 -15.76 4.90 -3.49
CA ALA A 61 -16.30 3.78 -4.26
C ALA A 61 -17.63 4.13 -4.93
N ALA A 62 -18.53 4.79 -4.23
CA ALA A 62 -19.81 5.25 -4.78
C ALA A 62 -19.62 6.21 -5.97
N ALA A 63 -18.63 7.11 -5.88
CA ALA A 63 -18.32 8.02 -6.97
C ALA A 63 -17.63 7.32 -8.15
N ALA A 64 -16.70 6.42 -7.87
CA ALA A 64 -15.92 5.70 -8.89
C ALA A 64 -16.76 4.69 -9.66
N PHE A 65 -17.66 3.98 -8.98
CA PHE A 65 -18.44 2.87 -9.54
C PHE A 65 -19.91 3.20 -9.83
N ALA A 66 -20.24 4.50 -9.90
CA ALA A 66 -21.56 4.95 -10.38
C ALA A 66 -21.77 4.63 -11.88
N GLN A 67 -20.71 4.38 -12.62
CA GLN A 67 -20.72 4.05 -14.05
C GLN A 67 -19.92 2.76 -14.30
N ASP A 68 -20.09 2.18 -15.48
CA ASP A 68 -19.33 0.98 -15.87
C ASP A 68 -17.83 1.27 -15.88
N VAL A 69 -17.07 0.42 -15.19
CA VAL A 69 -15.62 0.50 -15.08
C VAL A 69 -15.00 -0.82 -15.52
N THR A 70 -14.00 -0.73 -16.37
CA THR A 70 -13.16 -1.88 -16.75
C THR A 70 -11.73 -1.60 -16.32
N LEU A 71 -11.19 -2.49 -15.50
CA LEU A 71 -9.81 -2.46 -15.02
C LEU A 71 -9.05 -3.65 -15.58
N THR A 72 -7.75 -3.47 -15.75
CA THR A 72 -6.79 -4.54 -16.02
C THR A 72 -5.88 -4.72 -14.81
N MET A 73 -5.63 -5.98 -14.43
CA MET A 73 -4.76 -6.32 -13.31
C MET A 73 -3.74 -7.36 -13.73
N TRP A 74 -2.47 -7.13 -13.45
CA TRP A 74 -1.39 -8.07 -13.69
C TRP A 74 -0.87 -8.67 -12.39
N GLY A 75 -0.58 -9.97 -12.43
CA GLY A 75 0.15 -10.70 -11.42
C GLY A 75 0.84 -11.91 -11.98
N ALA A 76 1.63 -12.61 -11.18
CA ALA A 76 2.34 -13.81 -11.60
C ALA A 76 1.38 -14.93 -12.03
N GLU A 77 1.88 -15.88 -12.79
CA GLU A 77 1.09 -17.03 -13.28
C GLU A 77 0.51 -17.85 -12.13
N GLU A 78 1.32 -18.06 -11.10
CA GLU A 78 0.94 -18.81 -9.90
C GLU A 78 -0.13 -18.12 -9.06
N ASP A 79 -0.29 -16.79 -9.17
CA ASP A 79 -1.23 -16.00 -8.39
C ASP A 79 -2.59 -15.82 -9.07
N GLN A 80 -2.77 -16.29 -10.30
CA GLN A 80 -3.98 -16.01 -11.10
C GLN A 80 -5.28 -16.47 -10.43
N ASP A 81 -5.27 -17.60 -9.74
CA ASP A 81 -6.46 -18.12 -9.06
C ASP A 81 -6.80 -17.25 -7.84
N LEU A 82 -5.79 -16.82 -7.06
CA LEU A 82 -5.96 -15.92 -5.92
C LEU A 82 -6.44 -14.55 -6.38
N LEU A 83 -5.86 -14.00 -7.44
CA LEU A 83 -6.26 -12.71 -8.00
C LEU A 83 -7.70 -12.73 -8.49
N ARG A 84 -8.15 -13.85 -9.05
CA ARG A 84 -9.56 -14.02 -9.45
C ARG A 84 -10.49 -14.00 -8.25
N GLU A 85 -10.16 -14.75 -7.19
CA GLU A 85 -10.95 -14.77 -5.96
C GLU A 85 -11.04 -13.38 -5.31
N ILE A 86 -9.92 -12.65 -5.25
CA ILE A 86 -9.86 -11.28 -4.71
C ILE A 86 -10.70 -10.33 -5.58
N SER A 87 -10.60 -10.44 -6.90
CA SER A 87 -11.36 -9.63 -7.85
C SER A 87 -12.86 -9.86 -7.72
N ASP A 88 -13.29 -11.11 -7.57
CA ASP A 88 -14.69 -11.46 -7.39
C ASP A 88 -15.25 -10.88 -6.07
N LYS A 89 -14.49 -10.98 -4.97
CA LYS A 89 -14.86 -10.35 -3.68
C LYS A 89 -14.92 -8.83 -3.76
N PHE A 90 -14.02 -8.23 -4.54
CA PHE A 90 -14.04 -6.79 -4.78
C PHE A 90 -15.29 -6.37 -5.54
N ILE A 91 -15.64 -7.09 -6.60
CA ILE A 91 -16.84 -6.87 -7.40
C ILE A 91 -18.11 -7.08 -6.55
N GLU A 92 -18.15 -8.12 -5.73
CA GLU A 92 -19.25 -8.37 -4.81
C GLU A 92 -19.44 -7.20 -3.83
N LYS A 93 -18.36 -6.71 -3.24
CA LYS A 93 -18.39 -5.61 -2.28
C LYS A 93 -18.81 -4.28 -2.89
N TYR A 94 -18.29 -3.95 -4.06
CA TYR A 94 -18.44 -2.61 -4.65
C TYR A 94 -19.37 -2.55 -5.88
N GLY A 95 -19.92 -3.66 -6.34
CA GLY A 95 -20.81 -3.73 -7.49
C GLY A 95 -22.22 -3.15 -7.28
N ASN A 96 -22.54 -2.67 -6.06
CA ASN A 96 -23.86 -2.17 -5.71
C ASN A 96 -24.04 -0.65 -5.96
N TYR A 97 -23.02 0.04 -6.48
CA TYR A 97 -23.05 1.49 -6.69
C TYR A 97 -23.62 1.93 -8.05
N GLY A 98 -24.12 1.00 -8.86
CA GLY A 98 -24.88 1.27 -10.08
C GLY A 98 -24.18 0.96 -11.39
N GLY A 99 -22.87 1.05 -11.46
CA GLY A 99 -22.06 0.65 -12.62
C GLY A 99 -21.61 -0.82 -12.54
N LYS A 100 -21.32 -1.39 -13.71
CA LYS A 100 -20.72 -2.71 -13.80
C LYS A 100 -19.20 -2.61 -13.64
N ILE A 101 -18.65 -3.35 -12.70
CA ILE A 101 -17.19 -3.49 -12.53
C ILE A 101 -16.73 -4.73 -13.31
N THR A 102 -15.75 -4.56 -14.18
CA THR A 102 -15.10 -5.66 -14.92
C THR A 102 -13.60 -5.60 -14.61
N ILE A 103 -13.01 -6.71 -14.17
CA ILE A 103 -11.57 -6.83 -13.93
C ILE A 103 -11.01 -7.91 -14.87
N ASN A 104 -10.12 -7.50 -15.78
CA ASN A 104 -9.42 -8.36 -16.70
C ASN A 104 -8.06 -8.72 -16.08
N LEU A 105 -7.85 -9.99 -15.79
CA LEU A 105 -6.58 -10.48 -15.29
C LEU A 105 -5.63 -10.76 -16.45
N GLY A 106 -4.36 -10.43 -16.25
CA GLY A 106 -3.27 -10.75 -17.17
C GLY A 106 -2.06 -11.27 -16.42
N THR A 107 -1.26 -12.09 -17.06
CA THR A 107 -0.05 -12.65 -16.48
C THR A 107 1.14 -11.74 -16.75
N GLN A 108 1.77 -11.27 -15.67
CA GLN A 108 3.01 -10.51 -15.70
C GLN A 108 3.73 -10.74 -14.37
N SER A 109 4.96 -11.26 -14.43
CA SER A 109 5.77 -11.43 -13.21
C SER A 109 6.19 -10.09 -12.64
N GLU A 110 6.21 -9.99 -11.30
CA GLU A 110 6.67 -8.82 -10.55
C GLU A 110 8.13 -8.44 -10.89
N SER A 111 8.96 -9.42 -11.22
CA SER A 111 10.36 -9.18 -11.57
C SER A 111 10.55 -8.46 -12.91
N THR A 112 9.59 -8.58 -13.82
CA THR A 112 9.64 -7.98 -15.17
C THR A 112 8.59 -6.90 -15.42
N ALA A 113 7.70 -6.66 -14.47
CA ALA A 113 6.60 -5.70 -14.59
C ALA A 113 7.11 -4.30 -14.92
N LYS A 114 8.16 -3.83 -14.23
CA LYS A 114 8.76 -2.52 -14.47
C LYS A 114 9.17 -2.33 -15.93
N ASP A 115 9.92 -3.28 -16.49
CA ASP A 115 10.44 -3.15 -17.85
C ASP A 115 9.31 -3.13 -18.90
N THR A 116 8.26 -3.91 -18.65
CA THR A 116 7.06 -3.90 -19.49
C THR A 116 6.34 -2.58 -19.41
N VAL A 117 6.12 -2.05 -18.20
CA VAL A 117 5.46 -0.75 -17.96
C VAL A 117 6.26 0.40 -18.56
N LEU A 118 7.60 0.41 -18.40
CA LEU A 118 8.45 1.49 -18.92
C LEU A 118 8.60 1.43 -20.46
N THR A 119 8.42 0.26 -21.06
CA THR A 119 8.43 0.12 -22.52
C THR A 119 7.19 0.74 -23.16
N ASP A 120 6.00 0.50 -22.59
CA ASP A 120 4.75 1.11 -23.02
C ASP A 120 3.81 1.37 -21.84
N PRO A 121 3.95 2.52 -21.16
CA PRO A 121 3.09 2.88 -20.03
C PRO A 121 1.60 2.98 -20.39
N THR A 122 1.27 3.15 -21.68
CA THR A 122 -0.13 3.28 -22.11
C THR A 122 -0.82 1.93 -22.27
N ALA A 123 -0.06 0.86 -22.45
CA ALA A 123 -0.52 -0.52 -22.51
C ALA A 123 -0.40 -1.26 -21.18
N ALA A 124 0.20 -0.63 -20.16
CA ALA A 124 0.31 -1.20 -18.84
C ALA A 124 -1.06 -1.44 -18.19
N ALA A 125 -1.14 -2.43 -17.31
CA ALA A 125 -2.33 -2.66 -16.50
C ALA A 125 -2.59 -1.49 -15.55
N ASP A 126 -3.86 -1.33 -15.14
CA ASP A 126 -4.26 -0.31 -14.16
C ASP A 126 -3.75 -0.66 -12.75
N VAL A 127 -3.59 -1.96 -12.47
CA VAL A 127 -3.04 -2.49 -11.22
C VAL A 127 -2.04 -3.61 -11.55
N TYR A 128 -0.87 -3.58 -10.93
CA TYR A 128 0.15 -4.61 -11.16
C TYR A 128 1.06 -4.80 -9.95
N ALA A 129 1.54 -6.03 -9.77
CA ALA A 129 2.57 -6.36 -8.78
C ALA A 129 3.96 -6.06 -9.35
N PHE A 130 4.88 -5.60 -8.49
CA PHE A 130 6.27 -5.34 -8.82
C PHE A 130 7.16 -5.50 -7.58
N ALA A 131 8.45 -5.77 -7.79
CA ALA A 131 9.42 -5.87 -6.72
C ALA A 131 9.82 -4.49 -6.19
N ASP A 132 10.12 -4.39 -4.89
CA ASP A 132 10.36 -3.12 -4.19
C ASP A 132 11.57 -2.33 -4.72
N ASP A 133 12.59 -3.01 -5.24
CA ASP A 133 13.75 -2.38 -5.88
C ASP A 133 13.39 -1.61 -7.17
N GLN A 134 12.23 -1.87 -7.75
CA GLN A 134 11.71 -1.20 -8.95
C GLN A 134 10.96 0.10 -8.65
N LEU A 135 10.58 0.34 -7.40
CA LEU A 135 9.71 1.44 -6.99
C LEU A 135 10.21 2.81 -7.47
N ASN A 136 11.47 3.12 -7.22
CA ASN A 136 12.05 4.44 -7.53
C ASN A 136 12.02 4.76 -9.03
N GLU A 137 12.27 3.77 -9.89
CA GLU A 137 12.25 3.97 -11.35
C GLU A 137 10.83 4.19 -11.85
N LEU A 138 9.87 3.42 -11.33
CA LEU A 138 8.44 3.54 -11.67
C LEU A 138 7.86 4.88 -11.23
N VAL A 139 8.20 5.36 -10.02
CA VAL A 139 7.79 6.68 -9.53
C VAL A 139 8.40 7.79 -10.38
N LYS A 140 9.70 7.72 -10.68
CA LYS A 140 10.40 8.70 -11.51
C LYS A 140 9.83 8.78 -12.92
N ALA A 141 9.38 7.66 -13.46
CA ALA A 141 8.74 7.60 -14.77
C ALA A 141 7.28 8.08 -14.76
N GLY A 142 6.70 8.36 -13.58
CA GLY A 142 5.29 8.71 -13.45
C GLY A 142 4.33 7.53 -13.71
N ALA A 143 4.82 6.30 -13.59
CA ALA A 143 4.05 5.08 -13.82
C ALA A 143 3.21 4.66 -12.60
N LEU A 144 3.48 5.24 -11.43
CA LEU A 144 2.73 5.01 -10.20
C LEU A 144 2.07 6.31 -9.73
N GLN A 145 0.91 6.18 -9.11
CA GLN A 145 0.22 7.28 -8.43
C GLN A 145 0.45 7.19 -6.93
N GLU A 146 0.55 8.35 -6.28
CA GLU A 146 0.55 8.44 -4.82
C GLU A 146 -0.75 7.86 -4.25
N VAL A 147 -0.65 7.05 -3.22
CA VAL A 147 -1.81 6.54 -2.46
C VAL A 147 -2.36 7.68 -1.61
N GLN A 148 -3.46 8.26 -2.05
CA GLN A 148 -4.08 9.42 -1.39
C GLN A 148 -5.16 9.03 -0.39
N LEU A 149 -5.82 7.89 -0.60
CA LEU A 149 -6.89 7.43 0.27
C LEU A 149 -6.34 6.40 1.27
N ASN A 150 -6.67 6.59 2.53
CA ASN A 150 -6.32 5.66 3.61
C ASN A 150 -4.82 5.35 3.77
N ALA A 151 -3.92 6.23 3.34
CA ALA A 151 -2.48 5.99 3.44
C ALA A 151 -2.02 5.70 4.87
N ASP A 152 -2.55 6.41 5.87
CA ASP A 152 -2.18 6.21 7.28
C ASP A 152 -2.72 4.89 7.83
N ASP A 153 -3.94 4.49 7.47
CA ASP A 153 -4.49 3.18 7.82
C ASP A 153 -3.68 2.03 7.19
N ILE A 154 -3.28 2.17 5.91
CA ILE A 154 -2.40 1.21 5.23
C ILE A 154 -1.06 1.10 5.95
N LYS A 155 -0.42 2.23 6.29
CA LYS A 155 0.85 2.27 7.03
C LYS A 155 0.73 1.61 8.40
N SER A 156 -0.37 1.83 9.12
CA SER A 156 -0.59 1.29 10.46
C SER A 156 -0.76 -0.23 10.50
N ARG A 157 -1.24 -0.82 9.42
CA ARG A 157 -1.51 -2.28 9.30
C ARG A 157 -0.35 -3.09 8.74
N ASN A 158 0.70 -2.42 8.29
CA ASN A 158 1.87 -3.06 7.69
C ASN A 158 3.11 -2.88 8.56
N THR A 159 4.12 -3.73 8.36
CA THR A 159 5.39 -3.57 9.06
C THR A 159 6.11 -2.30 8.62
N PRO A 160 6.87 -1.62 9.49
CA PRO A 160 7.62 -0.42 9.09
C PRO A 160 8.51 -0.65 7.86
N ALA A 161 9.18 -1.79 7.77
CA ALA A 161 10.05 -2.11 6.63
C ALA A 161 9.27 -2.21 5.31
N SER A 162 8.06 -2.81 5.33
CA SER A 162 7.21 -2.89 4.12
C SER A 162 6.66 -1.53 3.72
N VAL A 163 6.37 -0.66 4.69
CA VAL A 163 5.93 0.72 4.44
C VAL A 163 7.06 1.54 3.85
N ASP A 164 8.28 1.41 4.40
CA ASP A 164 9.47 2.11 3.88
C ASP A 164 9.77 1.67 2.44
N ALA A 165 9.68 0.36 2.15
CA ALA A 165 9.85 -0.19 0.81
C ALA A 165 8.82 0.30 -0.22
N ALA A 166 7.63 0.74 0.23
CA ALA A 166 6.57 1.29 -0.62
C ALA A 166 6.53 2.83 -0.67
N THR A 167 7.51 3.52 -0.05
CA THR A 167 7.52 4.97 0.17
C THR A 167 8.69 5.63 -0.56
N VAL A 168 8.41 6.73 -1.27
CA VAL A 168 9.42 7.61 -1.89
C VAL A 168 9.15 9.04 -1.43
N ASP A 169 10.18 9.73 -0.92
CA ASP A 169 10.08 11.11 -0.44
C ASP A 169 8.92 11.34 0.57
N GLY A 170 8.68 10.36 1.45
CA GLY A 170 7.64 10.40 2.48
C GLY A 170 6.22 10.08 1.99
N LYS A 171 6.04 9.81 0.71
CA LYS A 171 4.77 9.50 0.07
C LYS A 171 4.66 8.02 -0.26
N LEU A 172 3.51 7.42 0.04
CA LEU A 172 3.22 6.03 -0.27
C LEU A 172 2.81 5.91 -1.75
N TYR A 173 3.46 5.03 -2.51
CA TYR A 173 3.16 4.80 -3.93
C TYR A 173 2.73 3.38 -4.26
N ALA A 174 2.82 2.48 -3.29
CA ALA A 174 2.38 1.10 -3.46
C ALA A 174 1.71 0.57 -2.20
N TYR A 175 0.90 -0.46 -2.38
CA TYR A 175 0.32 -1.23 -1.28
C TYR A 175 1.25 -2.42 -0.99
N PRO A 176 1.79 -2.58 0.23
CA PRO A 176 2.57 -3.76 0.57
C PRO A 176 1.75 -5.04 0.35
N LEU A 177 2.23 -5.93 -0.51
CA LEU A 177 1.54 -7.17 -0.86
C LEU A 177 2.04 -8.33 -0.01
N THR A 178 3.37 -8.59 -0.06
CA THR A 178 4.03 -9.61 0.75
C THR A 178 5.34 -9.04 1.33
N ALA A 179 5.86 -9.69 2.38
CA ALA A 179 7.14 -9.36 3.01
C ALA A 179 7.96 -10.63 3.25
N ASP A 180 7.83 -11.60 2.37
CA ASP A 180 8.42 -12.93 2.45
C ASP A 180 9.71 -13.05 1.63
N ASN A 181 10.04 -12.06 0.83
CA ASN A 181 11.20 -12.05 -0.04
C ASN A 181 12.36 -11.28 0.60
N GLY A 182 13.51 -11.91 0.70
CA GLY A 182 14.70 -11.33 1.30
C GLY A 182 15.97 -11.76 0.55
N TYR A 183 17.01 -10.94 0.68
CA TYR A 183 18.33 -11.31 0.19
C TYR A 183 18.94 -12.32 1.15
N PHE A 184 19.44 -13.43 0.60
CA PHE A 184 20.18 -14.43 1.35
C PHE A 184 21.29 -15.02 0.50
N MET A 185 22.31 -15.55 1.16
CA MET A 185 23.45 -16.14 0.52
C MET A 185 23.47 -17.66 0.77
N PHE A 186 23.47 -18.43 -0.32
CA PHE A 186 23.82 -19.85 -0.24
C PHE A 186 25.33 -20.03 -0.15
N TYR A 187 25.77 -20.94 0.69
CA TYR A 187 27.20 -21.26 0.82
C TYR A 187 27.39 -22.76 0.92
N ASP A 188 28.57 -23.23 0.49
CA ASP A 188 28.97 -24.63 0.58
C ASP A 188 29.46 -24.94 1.99
N LYS A 189 28.67 -25.73 2.74
CA LYS A 189 28.99 -26.14 4.11
C LYS A 189 30.17 -27.10 4.20
N SER A 190 30.61 -27.72 3.09
CA SER A 190 31.82 -28.53 3.07
C SER A 190 33.08 -27.68 3.09
N PHE A 191 32.95 -26.40 2.66
CA PHE A 191 34.08 -25.48 2.56
C PHE A 191 34.02 -24.38 3.63
N PHE A 192 32.85 -23.76 3.87
CA PHE A 192 32.68 -22.71 4.86
C PHE A 192 31.96 -23.22 6.10
N THR A 193 32.42 -22.79 7.27
CA THR A 193 31.68 -22.95 8.52
C THR A 193 30.68 -21.84 8.73
N GLU A 194 29.76 -22.01 9.69
CA GLU A 194 28.76 -20.97 10.07
C GLU A 194 29.43 -19.69 10.62
N ASP A 195 30.65 -19.79 11.16
CA ASP A 195 31.41 -18.62 11.62
C ASP A 195 32.09 -17.89 10.45
N ASP A 196 32.57 -18.61 9.44
CA ASP A 196 33.22 -18.00 8.27
C ASP A 196 32.25 -17.09 7.51
N VAL A 197 30.97 -17.49 7.38
CA VAL A 197 29.97 -16.77 6.59
C VAL A 197 29.37 -15.54 7.27
N LYS A 198 29.77 -15.25 8.51
CA LYS A 198 29.37 -14.02 9.22
C LYS A 198 30.13 -12.78 8.71
N SER A 199 31.22 -12.97 7.98
CA SER A 199 32.03 -11.90 7.42
C SER A 199 32.42 -12.22 5.98
N LEU A 200 32.15 -11.32 5.07
CA LEU A 200 32.60 -11.47 3.67
C LEU A 200 34.12 -11.50 3.57
N ASP A 201 34.84 -10.69 4.37
CA ASP A 201 36.32 -10.67 4.39
C ASP A 201 36.87 -12.05 4.80
N THR A 202 36.31 -12.66 5.84
CA THR A 202 36.69 -14.01 6.26
C THR A 202 36.46 -15.04 5.15
N MET A 203 35.36 -14.95 4.44
CA MET A 203 35.08 -15.82 3.30
C MET A 203 36.08 -15.63 2.17
N MET A 204 36.38 -14.38 1.84
CA MET A 204 37.36 -14.04 0.79
C MET A 204 38.74 -14.52 1.13
N ASP A 205 39.22 -14.31 2.37
CA ASP A 205 40.52 -14.77 2.84
C ASP A 205 40.64 -16.31 2.78
N LYS A 206 39.59 -17.01 3.21
CA LYS A 206 39.54 -18.47 3.18
C LYS A 206 39.50 -18.99 1.74
N ALA A 207 38.76 -18.36 0.86
CA ALA A 207 38.72 -18.73 -0.56
C ALA A 207 40.10 -18.50 -1.23
N ALA A 208 40.76 -17.37 -0.94
CA ALA A 208 42.11 -17.08 -1.45
C ALA A 208 43.15 -18.04 -0.94
N ALA A 209 43.03 -18.51 0.30
CA ALA A 209 43.96 -19.49 0.88
C ALA A 209 43.80 -20.92 0.31
N ALA A 210 42.68 -21.21 -0.31
CA ALA A 210 42.37 -22.51 -0.89
C ALA A 210 42.81 -22.64 -2.37
N GLY A 211 43.23 -21.52 -3.01
CA GLY A 211 43.74 -21.49 -4.41
C GLY A 211 42.65 -21.12 -5.36
#